data_27849c1a107fbf938ef069fb55349146
#
_entry.id   27849c1a107fbf938ef069fb55349146
#
_cell.length_a   1.000
_cell.length_b   1.000
_cell.length_c   1.000
_cell.angle_alpha   90.00
_cell.angle_beta   90.00
_cell.angle_gamma   90.00
#
_symmetry.space_group_name_H-M   'P 1'
#
loop_
_entity.id
_entity.type
_entity.pdbx_description
1 polymer ?
#
loop_
_entity_poly.entity_id
_entity_poly.type
_entity_poly.pdbx_seq_one_letter_code
_entity_poly.pdbx_strand_id
1 'polypeptide(L)'
;MTTVLAFMPMVMLPGPAGDFVGSIAIAVIIMLISSLALAVTVTPALAGLLLKDPRQAQNATWLATGMRFSSLSWIFGRALRVALLHPRLAMLFALILPVIGFGAFPTLKPQFFPGVDRNQFYVQVKLPDGTSISQTERVARQVDQLLHQKPDITGLTWVIGESAPPFYYNMIADQDSVPSFAEALVTTRSPQVTEALLDDLQRRLDAAIPAARIVVRGLVQGPPVNAPVEIRVVGESLAVLRRIGDQIRLLMLDVPGITVARTELTAGAPKVRFDLSEEKARLAGLDLAGVAGQLETQLEGAVGGSIIEASEELPIRVRVNDDGRASVASVSTLDFAAPNATALAEQGVYPGIPLTALGDLNVVPAETSIHRRNGERINTVQAFVERNVLPEVALRQVQERIAESDIELPPGYRLEVGGDSDARDETLRNLLGSMGLIIALTVASIVMTFGSYRLSIVTAVVAILSMGLSLLALAVFQYPFGIQAVIGVIGSIGVSINAAIIIMTALQADAKALHGDIERTAQVVMAQGRHIVSTTLTTFGGFVPLILAGGGFWPPFAMSIAGGVLLSTVVSFFFVPPAFTLLARSGTLPAQPATKPEPQFADPTQRALPA
;
A
#
# COMPACT_ATOMS: atom_id res chain seq x y z
N MET A 1 10.61 -4.31 -25.90
CA MET A 1 9.17 -4.66 -25.75
C MET A 1 8.90 -5.50 -24.51
N THR A 2 9.54 -6.64 -24.29
CA THR A 2 9.30 -7.52 -23.14
C THR A 2 9.44 -6.84 -21.78
N THR A 3 10.44 -5.97 -21.60
CA THR A 3 10.61 -5.19 -20.36
C THR A 3 9.49 -4.17 -20.16
N VAL A 4 9.03 -3.51 -21.22
CA VAL A 4 7.87 -2.58 -21.14
C VAL A 4 6.61 -3.35 -20.74
N LEU A 5 6.36 -4.51 -21.37
CA LEU A 5 5.23 -5.36 -21.03
C LEU A 5 5.29 -5.87 -19.58
N ALA A 6 6.47 -6.13 -19.02
CA ALA A 6 6.62 -6.55 -17.64
C ALA A 6 6.14 -5.48 -16.63
N PHE A 7 6.28 -4.18 -16.93
CA PHE A 7 5.80 -3.08 -16.07
C PHE A 7 4.33 -2.70 -16.32
N MET A 8 3.71 -3.17 -17.41
CA MET A 8 2.34 -2.82 -17.77
C MET A 8 1.26 -3.20 -16.74
N PRO A 9 1.38 -4.35 -16.01
CA PRO A 9 0.40 -4.69 -14.96
C PRO A 9 0.25 -3.61 -13.90
N MET A 10 1.34 -2.90 -13.59
CA MET A 10 1.35 -1.84 -12.59
C MET A 10 0.65 -0.58 -13.08
N VAL A 11 0.77 -0.27 -14.39
CA VAL A 11 0.06 0.86 -15.01
C VAL A 11 -1.45 0.61 -15.06
N MET A 12 -1.86 -0.66 -15.18
CA MET A 12 -3.26 -1.07 -15.25
C MET A 12 -3.89 -1.33 -13.88
N LEU A 13 -3.13 -1.20 -12.79
CA LEU A 13 -3.63 -1.42 -11.44
C LEU A 13 -4.60 -0.31 -11.06
N PRO A 14 -5.87 -0.59 -10.72
CA PRO A 14 -6.84 0.42 -10.30
C PRO A 14 -6.66 0.81 -8.83
N GLY A 15 -7.23 1.96 -8.46
CA GLY A 15 -7.32 2.45 -7.09
C GLY A 15 -6.04 3.09 -6.55
N PRO A 16 -6.03 3.51 -5.27
CA PRO A 16 -4.94 4.29 -4.67
C PRO A 16 -3.57 3.61 -4.71
N ALA A 17 -3.53 2.27 -4.65
CA ALA A 17 -2.28 1.52 -4.83
C ALA A 17 -1.75 1.67 -6.26
N GLY A 18 -2.65 1.66 -7.26
CA GLY A 18 -2.33 1.88 -8.66
C GLY A 18 -1.83 3.29 -8.95
N ASP A 19 -2.43 4.30 -8.35
CA ASP A 19 -2.01 5.70 -8.50
C ASP A 19 -0.56 5.91 -8.04
N PHE A 20 -0.17 5.24 -6.96
CA PHE A 20 1.20 5.29 -6.44
C PHE A 20 2.17 4.46 -7.31
N VAL A 21 1.87 3.19 -7.54
CA VAL A 21 2.76 2.24 -8.23
C VAL A 21 2.80 2.51 -9.73
N GLY A 22 1.67 2.90 -10.32
CA GLY A 22 1.53 3.19 -11.75
C GLY A 22 2.42 4.33 -12.21
N SER A 23 2.59 5.37 -11.40
CA SER A 23 3.48 6.49 -11.72
C SER A 23 4.95 6.04 -11.85
N ILE A 24 5.41 5.12 -10.99
CA ILE A 24 6.74 4.51 -11.05
C ILE A 24 6.88 3.70 -12.36
N ALA A 25 5.88 2.88 -12.67
CA ALA A 25 5.90 2.04 -13.87
C ALA A 25 5.90 2.88 -15.16
N ILE A 26 5.11 3.94 -15.24
CA ILE A 26 5.07 4.89 -16.37
C ILE A 26 6.45 5.55 -16.55
N ALA A 27 7.07 6.01 -15.46
CA ALA A 27 8.40 6.62 -15.52
C ALA A 27 9.45 5.64 -16.08
N VAL A 28 9.43 4.38 -15.63
CA VAL A 28 10.33 3.33 -16.14
C VAL A 28 10.07 3.04 -17.64
N ILE A 29 8.82 2.95 -18.07
CA ILE A 29 8.44 2.71 -19.46
C ILE A 29 8.92 3.86 -20.36
N ILE A 30 8.67 5.11 -19.99
CA ILE A 30 9.12 6.30 -20.73
C ILE A 30 10.65 6.32 -20.80
N MET A 31 11.33 6.02 -19.71
CA MET A 31 12.80 5.96 -19.67
C MET A 31 13.37 4.88 -20.60
N LEU A 32 12.74 3.70 -20.66
CA LEU A 32 13.15 2.61 -21.57
C LEU A 32 12.95 3.00 -23.04
N ILE A 33 11.82 3.62 -23.37
CA ILE A 33 11.53 4.08 -24.75
C ILE A 33 12.50 5.20 -25.15
N SER A 34 12.74 6.17 -24.28
CA SER A 34 13.69 7.26 -24.52
C SER A 34 15.12 6.73 -24.68
N SER A 35 15.53 5.79 -23.84
CA SER A 35 16.83 5.12 -23.95
C SER A 35 16.99 4.38 -25.27
N LEU A 36 15.96 3.69 -25.75
CA LEU A 36 15.96 3.04 -27.05
C LEU A 36 16.11 4.06 -28.19
N ALA A 37 15.37 5.17 -28.14
CA ALA A 37 15.47 6.25 -29.12
C ALA A 37 16.89 6.83 -29.17
N LEU A 38 17.50 7.10 -28.03
CA LEU A 38 18.89 7.57 -27.94
C LEU A 38 19.89 6.53 -28.44
N ALA A 39 19.69 5.26 -28.12
CA ALA A 39 20.57 4.18 -28.57
C ALA A 39 20.55 3.99 -30.08
N VAL A 40 19.42 4.21 -30.75
CA VAL A 40 19.29 4.06 -32.21
C VAL A 40 19.72 5.31 -32.97
N THR A 41 19.62 6.51 -32.37
CA THR A 41 19.93 7.79 -33.06
C THR A 41 21.29 8.36 -32.64
N VAL A 42 21.45 8.70 -31.38
CA VAL A 42 22.62 9.44 -30.86
C VAL A 42 23.85 8.54 -30.79
N THR A 43 23.71 7.30 -30.35
CA THR A 43 24.86 6.40 -30.19
C THR A 43 25.56 6.10 -31.52
N PRO A 44 24.87 5.72 -32.62
CA PRO A 44 25.51 5.53 -33.91
C PRO A 44 26.11 6.81 -34.49
N ALA A 45 25.43 7.96 -34.32
CA ALA A 45 25.94 9.25 -34.78
C ALA A 45 27.25 9.62 -34.06
N LEU A 46 27.31 9.47 -32.73
CA LEU A 46 28.53 9.70 -31.96
C LEU A 46 29.61 8.70 -32.31
N ALA A 47 29.26 7.43 -32.49
CA ALA A 47 30.22 6.41 -32.93
C ALA A 47 30.84 6.77 -34.28
N GLY A 48 30.02 7.23 -35.25
CA GLY A 48 30.52 7.67 -36.56
C GLY A 48 31.43 8.90 -36.51
N LEU A 49 31.17 9.80 -35.53
CA LEU A 49 31.99 11.01 -35.33
C LEU A 49 33.29 10.75 -34.55
N LEU A 50 33.24 9.87 -33.55
CA LEU A 50 34.35 9.71 -32.58
C LEU A 50 35.25 8.50 -32.89
N LEU A 51 34.76 7.46 -33.59
CA LEU A 51 35.56 6.31 -33.92
C LEU A 51 36.42 6.62 -35.15
N LYS A 52 37.74 6.65 -34.93
CA LYS A 52 38.73 6.72 -36.03
C LYS A 52 38.85 5.38 -36.75
N ASP A 53 39.22 5.46 -38.05
CA ASP A 53 39.40 4.28 -38.89
C ASP A 53 40.26 3.20 -38.19
N PRO A 54 39.83 1.93 -38.13
CA PRO A 54 40.56 0.86 -37.46
C PRO A 54 42.01 0.68 -37.97
N ARG A 55 42.29 1.13 -39.19
CA ARG A 55 43.64 1.11 -39.79
C ARG A 55 44.64 2.04 -39.14
N GLN A 56 44.18 3.06 -38.37
CA GLN A 56 45.05 3.99 -37.66
C GLN A 56 45.25 3.60 -36.18
N ALA A 57 44.61 2.54 -35.71
CA ALA A 57 44.60 2.14 -34.29
C ALA A 57 45.72 1.12 -33.94
N GLN A 58 46.89 1.17 -34.59
CA GLN A 58 48.00 0.25 -34.29
C GLN A 58 48.57 0.42 -32.85
N ASN A 59 48.26 1.49 -32.15
CA ASN A 59 48.61 1.75 -30.76
C ASN A 59 47.37 1.91 -29.86
N ALA A 60 46.43 0.98 -29.92
CA ALA A 60 45.23 1.05 -29.09
C ALA A 60 45.60 0.90 -27.59
N THR A 61 45.45 1.96 -26.83
CA THR A 61 45.58 1.97 -25.36
C THR A 61 44.55 1.04 -24.73
N TRP A 62 44.80 0.58 -23.51
CA TRP A 62 43.85 -0.27 -22.77
C TRP A 62 42.44 0.36 -22.65
N LEU A 63 42.31 1.70 -22.72
CA LEU A 63 41.05 2.40 -22.81
C LEU A 63 40.27 2.12 -24.09
N ALA A 64 40.93 1.88 -25.21
CA ALA A 64 40.26 1.54 -26.48
C ALA A 64 39.95 0.04 -26.60
N THR A 65 40.79 -0.85 -26.03
CA THR A 65 40.61 -2.30 -26.08
C THR A 65 39.82 -2.87 -24.91
N GLY A 66 39.64 -2.06 -23.83
CA GLY A 66 39.01 -2.45 -22.58
C GLY A 66 39.84 -3.49 -21.80
N MET A 67 39.40 -3.77 -20.58
CA MET A 67 40.02 -4.78 -19.72
C MET A 67 39.69 -6.19 -20.24
N ARG A 68 40.73 -6.98 -20.56
CA ARG A 68 40.61 -8.38 -20.93
C ARG A 68 41.12 -9.27 -19.80
N PHE A 69 40.22 -9.93 -19.09
CA PHE A 69 40.55 -10.91 -18.06
C PHE A 69 40.68 -12.29 -18.71
N SER A 70 41.86 -12.60 -19.25
CA SER A 70 42.10 -13.88 -19.94
C SER A 70 41.82 -15.10 -19.06
N SER A 71 42.20 -15.06 -17.80
CA SER A 71 41.94 -16.13 -16.83
C SER A 71 40.45 -16.36 -16.59
N LEU A 72 39.67 -15.29 -16.45
CA LEU A 72 38.21 -15.39 -16.25
C LEU A 72 37.50 -15.91 -17.48
N SER A 73 37.92 -15.45 -18.68
CA SER A 73 37.40 -15.96 -19.95
C SER A 73 37.71 -17.43 -20.15
N TRP A 74 38.90 -17.88 -19.75
CA TRP A 74 39.30 -19.28 -19.83
C TRP A 74 38.48 -20.17 -18.89
N ILE A 75 38.30 -19.75 -17.62
CA ILE A 75 37.49 -20.46 -16.62
C ILE A 75 36.04 -20.55 -17.11
N PHE A 76 35.46 -19.44 -17.55
CA PHE A 76 34.09 -19.39 -18.07
C PHE A 76 33.91 -20.29 -19.28
N GLY A 77 34.84 -20.23 -20.27
CA GLY A 77 34.80 -21.07 -21.45
C GLY A 77 34.90 -22.57 -21.13
N ARG A 78 35.74 -22.94 -20.14
CA ARG A 78 35.84 -24.33 -19.69
C ARG A 78 34.57 -24.81 -18.99
N ALA A 79 34.00 -24.00 -18.08
CA ALA A 79 32.76 -24.31 -17.41
C ALA A 79 31.59 -24.44 -18.39
N LEU A 80 31.50 -23.55 -19.38
CA LEU A 80 30.48 -23.59 -20.43
C LEU A 80 30.60 -24.86 -21.30
N ARG A 81 31.80 -25.25 -21.69
CA ARG A 81 32.01 -26.49 -22.44
C ARG A 81 31.59 -27.73 -21.66
N VAL A 82 31.93 -27.80 -20.36
CA VAL A 82 31.46 -28.87 -19.47
C VAL A 82 29.95 -28.91 -19.40
N ALA A 83 29.31 -27.74 -19.26
CA ALA A 83 27.85 -27.62 -19.23
C ALA A 83 27.19 -28.11 -20.55
N LEU A 84 27.81 -27.83 -21.71
CA LEU A 84 27.32 -28.28 -23.02
C LEU A 84 27.57 -29.76 -23.29
N LEU A 85 28.61 -30.33 -22.69
CA LEU A 85 28.87 -31.78 -22.76
C LEU A 85 27.85 -32.57 -21.93
N HIS A 86 27.43 -32.03 -20.80
CA HIS A 86 26.46 -32.66 -19.90
C HIS A 86 25.20 -31.79 -19.72
N PRO A 87 24.40 -31.53 -20.77
CA PRO A 87 23.38 -30.49 -20.77
C PRO A 87 22.28 -30.74 -19.73
N ARG A 88 21.90 -32.00 -19.48
CA ARG A 88 20.87 -32.31 -18.47
C ARG A 88 21.34 -31.98 -17.03
N LEU A 89 22.62 -32.31 -16.72
CA LEU A 89 23.21 -32.00 -15.42
C LEU A 89 23.40 -30.50 -15.22
N ALA A 90 23.81 -29.76 -16.26
CA ALA A 90 23.97 -28.32 -16.22
C ALA A 90 22.62 -27.60 -15.96
N MET A 91 21.57 -28.05 -16.66
CA MET A 91 20.22 -27.53 -16.42
C MET A 91 19.75 -27.83 -14.99
N LEU A 92 19.95 -29.05 -14.50
CA LEU A 92 19.59 -29.42 -13.11
C LEU A 92 20.34 -28.55 -12.10
N PHE A 93 21.64 -28.33 -12.31
CA PHE A 93 22.45 -27.46 -11.44
C PHE A 93 21.97 -26.02 -11.48
N ALA A 94 21.59 -25.48 -12.65
CA ALA A 94 21.07 -24.14 -12.81
C ALA A 94 19.70 -23.93 -12.10
N LEU A 95 18.94 -25.01 -11.86
CA LEU A 95 17.66 -24.99 -11.15
C LEU A 95 17.82 -24.90 -9.63
N ILE A 96 18.97 -25.24 -9.07
CA ILE A 96 19.16 -25.33 -7.59
C ILE A 96 18.83 -24.01 -6.90
N LEU A 97 19.46 -22.92 -7.32
CA LEU A 97 19.26 -21.61 -6.70
C LEU A 97 17.83 -21.09 -6.82
N PRO A 98 17.18 -21.13 -8.00
CA PRO A 98 15.77 -20.75 -8.12
C PRO A 98 14.82 -21.58 -7.22
N VAL A 99 15.05 -22.91 -7.16
CA VAL A 99 14.23 -23.80 -6.33
C VAL A 99 14.40 -23.48 -4.85
N ILE A 100 15.64 -23.23 -4.40
CA ILE A 100 15.90 -22.76 -3.02
C ILE A 100 15.16 -21.44 -2.77
N GLY A 101 15.17 -20.53 -3.74
CA GLY A 101 14.45 -19.23 -3.63
C GLY A 101 12.94 -19.40 -3.48
N PHE A 102 12.33 -20.28 -4.26
CA PHE A 102 10.90 -20.61 -4.07
C PHE A 102 10.64 -21.30 -2.72
N GLY A 103 11.53 -22.21 -2.29
CA GLY A 103 11.46 -22.86 -0.98
C GLY A 103 11.64 -21.90 0.19
N ALA A 104 12.36 -20.79 -0.01
CA ALA A 104 12.53 -19.74 0.99
C ALA A 104 11.34 -18.76 1.05
N PHE A 105 10.43 -18.77 0.10
CA PHE A 105 9.27 -17.85 0.08
C PHE A 105 8.44 -17.86 1.37
N PRO A 106 8.09 -19.01 1.98
CA PRO A 106 7.33 -19.03 3.22
C PRO A 106 8.06 -18.42 4.43
N THR A 107 9.39 -18.25 4.35
CA THR A 107 10.18 -17.64 5.43
C THR A 107 10.22 -16.10 5.32
N LEU A 108 9.79 -15.54 4.21
CA LEU A 108 9.73 -14.09 4.01
C LEU A 108 8.59 -13.50 4.84
N LYS A 109 8.89 -12.43 5.55
CA LYS A 109 7.89 -11.71 6.33
C LYS A 109 6.95 -10.95 5.38
N PRO A 110 5.64 -11.24 5.38
CA PRO A 110 4.69 -10.51 4.54
C PRO A 110 4.53 -9.09 5.08
N GLN A 111 4.52 -8.12 4.16
CA GLN A 111 4.28 -6.71 4.46
C GLN A 111 3.46 -6.11 3.33
N PHE A 112 2.51 -5.22 3.62
CA PHE A 112 1.81 -4.51 2.54
C PHE A 112 2.65 -3.35 2.04
N PHE A 113 2.67 -2.25 2.78
CA PHE A 113 3.55 -1.11 2.54
C PHE A 113 4.39 -0.82 3.78
N PRO A 114 5.62 -0.31 3.62
CA PRO A 114 6.45 0.11 4.74
C PRO A 114 6.00 1.47 5.30
N GLY A 115 6.47 1.78 6.50
CA GLY A 115 6.43 3.14 7.02
C GLY A 115 7.28 4.10 6.19
N VAL A 116 7.03 5.39 6.37
CA VAL A 116 7.77 6.45 5.67
C VAL A 116 8.80 7.06 6.60
N ASP A 117 10.03 7.21 6.11
CA ASP A 117 11.10 7.91 6.82
C ASP A 117 10.88 9.43 6.71
N ARG A 118 9.96 9.95 7.52
CA ARG A 118 9.62 11.37 7.61
C ARG A 118 9.81 11.88 9.03
N ASN A 119 10.17 13.15 9.15
CA ASN A 119 10.23 13.86 10.42
C ASN A 119 8.87 14.40 10.86
N GLN A 120 7.79 13.75 10.44
CA GLN A 120 6.41 14.15 10.70
C GLN A 120 5.59 12.93 11.12
N PHE A 121 4.67 13.17 12.06
CA PHE A 121 3.65 12.22 12.50
C PHE A 121 2.43 12.98 12.99
N TYR A 122 1.36 12.30 13.34
CA TYR A 122 0.16 12.92 13.87
C TYR A 122 -0.36 12.18 15.10
N VAL A 123 -1.08 12.91 15.94
CA VAL A 123 -1.69 12.39 17.18
C VAL A 123 -3.18 12.64 17.12
N GLN A 124 -3.95 11.57 17.13
CA GLN A 124 -5.41 11.62 17.19
C GLN A 124 -5.86 11.46 18.64
N VAL A 125 -6.74 12.34 19.07
CA VAL A 125 -7.36 12.32 20.41
C VAL A 125 -8.87 12.21 20.22
N LYS A 126 -9.47 11.11 20.65
CA LYS A 126 -10.91 10.89 20.59
C LYS A 126 -11.46 10.65 22.00
N LEU A 127 -12.39 11.50 22.39
CA LEU A 127 -13.15 11.41 23.64
C LEU A 127 -14.48 10.67 23.41
N PRO A 128 -15.18 10.24 24.47
CA PRO A 128 -16.51 9.67 24.33
C PRO A 128 -17.47 10.60 23.58
N ASP A 129 -18.36 10.01 22.79
CA ASP A 129 -19.36 10.76 22.02
C ASP A 129 -20.22 11.62 22.95
N GLY A 130 -20.52 12.86 22.49
CA GLY A 130 -21.21 13.85 23.29
C GLY A 130 -20.31 14.73 24.17
N THR A 131 -18.99 14.51 24.16
CA THR A 131 -18.04 15.41 24.82
C THR A 131 -18.04 16.76 24.11
N SER A 132 -18.10 17.85 24.89
CA SER A 132 -18.07 19.21 24.35
C SER A 132 -16.70 19.56 23.77
N ILE A 133 -16.68 20.45 22.79
CA ILE A 133 -15.43 20.93 22.16
C ILE A 133 -14.49 21.57 23.21
N SER A 134 -15.03 22.27 24.22
CA SER A 134 -14.23 22.86 25.31
C SER A 134 -13.54 21.80 26.16
N GLN A 135 -14.16 20.64 26.38
CA GLN A 135 -13.53 19.52 27.07
C GLN A 135 -12.46 18.87 26.22
N THR A 136 -12.72 18.72 24.93
CA THR A 136 -11.74 18.19 23.97
C THR A 136 -10.52 19.10 23.89
N GLU A 137 -10.71 20.41 23.88
CA GLU A 137 -9.62 21.40 23.92
C GLU A 137 -8.79 21.28 25.20
N ARG A 138 -9.44 21.09 26.36
CA ARG A 138 -8.70 20.89 27.63
C ARG A 138 -7.81 19.65 27.59
N VAL A 139 -8.32 18.55 27.06
CA VAL A 139 -7.54 17.31 26.91
C VAL A 139 -6.43 17.49 25.86
N ALA A 140 -6.71 18.12 24.73
CA ALA A 140 -5.71 18.45 23.71
C ALA A 140 -4.57 19.29 24.30
N ARG A 141 -4.86 20.27 25.15
CA ARG A 141 -3.85 21.06 25.88
C ARG A 141 -3.00 20.22 26.85
N GLN A 142 -3.58 19.19 27.48
CA GLN A 142 -2.81 18.26 28.31
C GLN A 142 -1.83 17.42 27.47
N VAL A 143 -2.29 16.92 26.32
CA VAL A 143 -1.43 16.23 25.37
C VAL A 143 -0.33 17.16 24.85
N ASP A 144 -0.68 18.39 24.49
CA ASP A 144 0.25 19.43 24.03
C ASP A 144 1.40 19.65 25.02
N GLN A 145 1.08 19.79 26.32
CA GLN A 145 2.08 19.95 27.37
C GLN A 145 3.04 18.77 27.46
N LEU A 146 2.54 17.53 27.30
CA LEU A 146 3.38 16.33 27.30
C LEU A 146 4.26 16.24 26.06
N LEU A 147 3.76 16.65 24.90
CA LEU A 147 4.53 16.70 23.66
C LEU A 147 5.63 17.76 23.71
N HIS A 148 5.37 18.93 24.28
CA HIS A 148 6.36 20.00 24.45
C HIS A 148 7.50 19.65 25.43
N GLN A 149 7.34 18.64 26.30
CA GLN A 149 8.44 18.13 27.12
C GLN A 149 9.52 17.41 26.31
N LYS A 150 9.26 17.10 25.05
CA LYS A 150 10.24 16.45 24.15
C LYS A 150 10.98 17.50 23.33
N PRO A 151 12.28 17.73 23.59
CA PRO A 151 13.06 18.78 22.92
C PRO A 151 13.26 18.52 21.41
N ASP A 152 12.99 17.32 20.98
CA ASP A 152 13.12 16.91 19.59
C ASP A 152 11.90 17.25 18.74
N ILE A 153 10.80 17.64 19.34
CA ILE A 153 9.61 18.17 18.64
C ILE A 153 9.88 19.63 18.31
N THR A 154 9.86 19.96 17.02
CA THR A 154 10.18 21.28 16.48
C THR A 154 8.97 22.06 16.01
N GLY A 155 7.85 21.38 15.75
CA GLY A 155 6.59 21.98 15.33
C GLY A 155 5.41 21.17 15.80
N LEU A 156 4.35 21.87 16.24
CA LEU A 156 3.12 21.27 16.73
C LEU A 156 1.94 22.18 16.38
N THR A 157 0.95 21.61 15.69
CA THR A 157 -0.27 22.33 15.29
C THR A 157 -1.48 21.48 15.62
N TRP A 158 -2.48 22.06 16.28
CA TRP A 158 -3.72 21.38 16.64
C TRP A 158 -4.89 21.83 15.79
N VAL A 159 -5.75 20.86 15.44
CA VAL A 159 -7.11 21.07 14.94
C VAL A 159 -8.06 20.40 15.92
N ILE A 160 -9.07 21.14 16.39
CA ILE A 160 -9.98 20.69 17.44
C ILE A 160 -11.42 20.74 16.92
N GLY A 161 -12.15 19.66 17.09
CA GLY A 161 -13.52 19.49 16.60
C GLY A 161 -13.64 18.90 15.19
N GLU A 162 -12.53 18.66 14.54
CA GLU A 162 -12.48 18.04 13.20
C GLU A 162 -11.11 17.44 12.92
N SER A 163 -11.00 16.68 11.82
CA SER A 163 -9.71 16.18 11.30
C SER A 163 -8.85 17.33 10.80
N ALA A 164 -7.53 17.21 10.98
CA ALA A 164 -6.59 18.12 10.37
C ALA A 164 -6.59 17.99 8.83
N PRO A 165 -6.32 19.07 8.08
CA PRO A 165 -6.15 18.98 6.65
C PRO A 165 -5.07 17.95 6.28
N PRO A 166 -5.32 17.02 5.34
CA PRO A 166 -4.35 16.01 4.96
C PRO A 166 -3.10 16.65 4.36
N PHE A 167 -1.95 16.51 5.01
CA PHE A 167 -0.66 16.96 4.49
C PHE A 167 0.13 15.84 3.81
N TYR A 168 -0.37 14.62 3.90
CA TYR A 168 0.18 13.44 3.22
C TYR A 168 -0.93 12.70 2.48
N TYR A 169 -0.63 12.17 1.29
CA TYR A 169 -1.62 11.74 0.29
C TYR A 169 -2.62 10.66 0.74
N ASN A 170 -2.29 9.87 1.77
CA ASN A 170 -3.14 8.80 2.26
C ASN A 170 -3.69 9.02 3.68
N MET A 171 -3.60 10.24 4.19
CA MET A 171 -4.31 10.59 5.42
C MET A 171 -5.80 10.68 5.16
N ILE A 172 -6.59 10.09 6.06
CA ILE A 172 -8.04 10.10 5.99
C ILE A 172 -8.54 11.21 6.92
N ALA A 173 -9.25 12.18 6.35
CA ALA A 173 -9.97 13.20 7.10
C ALA A 173 -11.47 12.85 7.04
N ASP A 174 -11.96 12.14 8.06
CA ASP A 174 -13.33 11.61 8.13
C ASP A 174 -14.08 12.06 9.39
N GLN A 175 -13.48 12.96 10.19
CA GLN A 175 -14.04 13.49 11.43
C GLN A 175 -14.47 14.94 11.25
N ASP A 176 -15.42 15.20 10.33
CA ASP A 176 -15.92 16.55 10.09
C ASP A 176 -16.94 16.94 11.16
N SER A 177 -16.74 18.10 11.79
CA SER A 177 -17.64 18.65 12.81
C SER A 177 -17.91 17.69 13.99
N VAL A 178 -16.87 16.98 14.45
CA VAL A 178 -16.93 16.05 15.60
C VAL A 178 -16.33 16.70 16.84
N PRO A 179 -17.13 17.33 17.72
CA PRO A 179 -16.63 18.06 18.90
C PRO A 179 -15.76 17.24 19.85
N SER A 180 -15.92 15.92 19.88
CA SER A 180 -15.15 14.98 20.72
C SER A 180 -13.82 14.52 20.08
N PHE A 181 -13.41 15.11 18.95
CA PHE A 181 -12.19 14.76 18.24
C PHE A 181 -11.21 15.93 18.17
N ALA A 182 -9.92 15.63 18.27
CA ALA A 182 -8.84 16.57 17.97
C ALA A 182 -7.66 15.84 17.33
N GLU A 183 -6.93 16.54 16.49
CA GLU A 183 -5.76 16.01 15.81
C GLU A 183 -4.60 16.98 15.86
N ALA A 184 -3.41 16.48 16.25
CA ALA A 184 -2.17 17.24 16.24
C ALA A 184 -1.28 16.79 15.07
N LEU A 185 -0.76 17.74 14.33
CA LEU A 185 0.31 17.55 13.36
C LEU A 185 1.63 17.87 14.05
N VAL A 186 2.55 16.90 14.07
CA VAL A 186 3.80 17.00 14.83
C VAL A 186 4.98 16.88 13.88
N THR A 187 5.95 17.79 14.03
CA THR A 187 7.22 17.78 13.29
C THR A 187 8.37 17.60 14.26
N THR A 188 9.32 16.73 13.94
CA THR A 188 10.54 16.47 14.71
C THR A 188 11.77 16.95 13.97
N ARG A 189 12.95 16.84 14.62
CA ARG A 189 14.23 17.23 14.02
C ARG A 189 14.69 16.31 12.89
N SER A 190 14.36 15.03 12.94
CA SER A 190 14.76 14.06 11.92
C SER A 190 13.82 12.84 11.88
N PRO A 191 13.79 12.08 10.77
CA PRO A 191 13.02 10.84 10.65
C PRO A 191 13.37 9.79 11.72
N GLN A 192 14.65 9.65 12.06
CA GLN A 192 15.14 8.68 13.05
C GLN A 192 14.60 9.00 14.45
N VAL A 193 14.54 10.29 14.77
CA VAL A 193 13.93 10.77 16.03
C VAL A 193 12.44 10.47 16.04
N THR A 194 11.73 10.71 14.93
CA THR A 194 10.30 10.37 14.81
C THR A 194 10.08 8.90 15.16
N GLU A 195 10.84 8.01 14.51
CA GLU A 195 10.69 6.56 14.69
C GLU A 195 10.90 6.13 16.15
N ALA A 196 11.90 6.68 16.82
CA ALA A 196 12.19 6.38 18.22
C ALA A 196 11.14 6.93 19.20
N LEU A 197 10.43 8.00 18.82
CA LEU A 197 9.47 8.66 19.69
C LEU A 197 8.08 8.02 19.66
N LEU A 198 7.65 7.42 18.55
CA LEU A 198 6.24 7.01 18.37
C LEU A 198 5.75 6.07 19.48
N ASP A 199 6.46 4.98 19.74
CA ASP A 199 6.04 3.98 20.73
C ASP A 199 6.18 4.49 22.17
N ASP A 200 7.19 5.33 22.46
CA ASP A 200 7.36 5.94 23.78
C ASP A 200 6.24 6.95 24.07
N LEU A 201 5.89 7.77 23.09
CA LEU A 201 4.80 8.74 23.22
C LEU A 201 3.45 8.03 23.36
N GLN A 202 3.19 6.97 22.59
CA GLN A 202 1.95 6.21 22.72
C GLN A 202 1.77 5.72 24.16
N ARG A 203 2.76 4.99 24.71
CA ARG A 203 2.68 4.48 26.09
C ARG A 203 2.51 5.57 27.14
N ARG A 204 3.23 6.68 27.00
CA ARG A 204 3.15 7.82 27.95
C ARG A 204 1.80 8.52 27.91
N LEU A 205 1.27 8.76 26.73
CA LEU A 205 -0.01 9.44 26.57
C LEU A 205 -1.18 8.57 27.07
N ASP A 206 -1.15 7.26 26.79
CA ASP A 206 -2.14 6.31 27.30
C ASP A 206 -2.14 6.25 28.84
N ALA A 207 -0.96 6.22 29.45
CA ALA A 207 -0.83 6.21 30.91
C ALA A 207 -1.24 7.54 31.56
N ALA A 208 -0.97 8.66 30.90
CA ALA A 208 -1.26 9.99 31.46
C ALA A 208 -2.72 10.41 31.30
N ILE A 209 -3.40 9.96 30.24
CA ILE A 209 -4.75 10.44 29.90
C ILE A 209 -5.68 9.26 29.57
N PRO A 210 -6.01 8.41 30.55
CA PRO A 210 -6.84 7.22 30.33
C PRO A 210 -8.29 7.52 29.93
N ALA A 211 -8.75 8.78 30.11
CA ALA A 211 -10.09 9.22 29.73
C ALA A 211 -10.26 9.45 28.22
N ALA A 212 -9.17 9.51 27.45
CA ALA A 212 -9.18 9.71 26.01
C ALA A 212 -8.58 8.51 25.29
N ARG A 213 -9.06 8.24 24.08
CA ARG A 213 -8.40 7.33 23.15
C ARG A 213 -7.40 8.10 22.34
N ILE A 214 -6.12 7.88 22.59
CA ILE A 214 -5.03 8.57 21.89
C ILE A 214 -4.34 7.59 20.96
N VAL A 215 -4.11 8.01 19.72
CA VAL A 215 -3.36 7.24 18.73
C VAL A 215 -2.22 8.10 18.20
N VAL A 216 -0.99 7.69 18.46
CA VAL A 216 0.22 8.31 17.92
C VAL A 216 0.57 7.57 16.62
N ARG A 217 0.42 8.22 15.49
CA ARG A 217 0.51 7.56 14.18
C ARG A 217 1.59 8.17 13.31
N GLY A 218 2.61 7.36 12.99
CA GLY A 218 3.58 7.68 11.95
C GLY A 218 2.98 7.56 10.57
N LEU A 219 3.56 8.27 9.60
CA LEU A 219 3.15 8.17 8.21
C LEU A 219 3.53 6.80 7.63
N VAL A 220 2.67 6.26 6.79
CA VAL A 220 2.88 5.02 6.05
C VAL A 220 2.69 5.26 4.56
N GLN A 221 3.24 4.40 3.72
CA GLN A 221 2.95 4.40 2.28
C GLN A 221 1.74 3.54 1.96
N GLY A 222 1.26 3.62 0.73
CA GLY A 222 0.18 2.78 0.24
C GLY A 222 -1.19 3.45 0.25
N PRO A 223 -2.26 2.66 0.02
CA PRO A 223 -3.61 3.19 0.06
C PRO A 223 -3.99 3.64 1.47
N PRO A 224 -4.93 4.59 1.58
CA PRO A 224 -5.45 5.00 2.87
C PRO A 224 -6.18 3.84 3.56
N VAL A 225 -5.81 3.55 4.80
CA VAL A 225 -6.50 2.58 5.67
C VAL A 225 -6.76 3.21 7.03
N ASN A 226 -7.92 2.93 7.62
CA ASN A 226 -8.31 3.50 8.91
C ASN A 226 -7.45 2.95 10.05
N ALA A 227 -7.19 1.65 10.04
CA ALA A 227 -6.30 0.99 10.98
C ALA A 227 -5.52 -0.15 10.30
N PRO A 228 -4.30 -0.47 10.77
CA PRO A 228 -3.49 -1.54 10.20
C PRO A 228 -4.16 -2.92 10.33
N VAL A 229 -4.83 -3.18 11.45
CA VAL A 229 -5.55 -4.43 11.71
C VAL A 229 -7.02 -4.12 11.94
N GLU A 230 -7.89 -4.72 11.16
CA GLU A 230 -9.33 -4.59 11.30
C GLU A 230 -10.03 -5.94 11.23
N ILE A 231 -11.01 -6.14 12.12
CA ILE A 231 -11.99 -7.22 12.02
C ILE A 231 -13.37 -6.58 11.97
N ARG A 232 -14.13 -6.90 10.94
CA ARG A 232 -15.50 -6.43 10.75
C ARG A 232 -16.47 -7.51 11.18
N VAL A 233 -17.34 -7.19 12.11
CA VAL A 233 -18.45 -8.06 12.51
C VAL A 233 -19.65 -7.63 11.68
N VAL A 234 -20.19 -8.53 10.86
CA VAL A 234 -21.34 -8.26 9.98
C VAL A 234 -22.58 -8.97 10.55
N GLY A 235 -23.72 -8.28 10.60
CA GLY A 235 -24.97 -8.85 11.10
C GLY A 235 -26.09 -7.83 11.28
N GLU A 236 -27.28 -8.26 11.70
CA GLU A 236 -28.46 -7.41 11.72
C GLU A 236 -28.64 -6.61 13.03
N SER A 237 -28.43 -7.22 14.18
CA SER A 237 -28.69 -6.61 15.50
C SER A 237 -27.51 -5.81 15.99
N LEU A 238 -27.70 -4.50 16.23
CA LEU A 238 -26.65 -3.61 16.78
C LEU A 238 -26.16 -4.06 18.16
N ALA A 239 -27.05 -4.60 19.00
CA ALA A 239 -26.68 -5.09 20.32
C ALA A 239 -25.73 -6.29 20.23
N VAL A 240 -25.98 -7.22 19.32
CA VAL A 240 -25.12 -8.38 19.07
C VAL A 240 -23.80 -7.94 18.45
N LEU A 241 -23.84 -7.05 17.45
CA LEU A 241 -22.63 -6.48 16.82
C LEU A 241 -21.72 -5.79 17.84
N ARG A 242 -22.32 -5.02 18.77
CA ARG A 242 -21.56 -4.34 19.84
C ARG A 242 -20.94 -5.36 20.78
N ARG A 243 -21.70 -6.35 21.27
CA ARG A 243 -21.21 -7.39 22.18
C ARG A 243 -20.04 -8.16 21.59
N ILE A 244 -20.17 -8.66 20.35
CA ILE A 244 -19.11 -9.39 19.65
C ILE A 244 -17.90 -8.48 19.39
N GLY A 245 -18.15 -7.25 18.95
CA GLY A 245 -17.07 -6.27 18.73
C GLY A 245 -16.26 -5.98 19.99
N ASP A 246 -16.92 -5.81 21.15
CA ASP A 246 -16.23 -5.59 22.42
C ASP A 246 -15.42 -6.82 22.86
N GLN A 247 -15.93 -8.02 22.64
CA GLN A 247 -15.18 -9.26 22.90
C GLN A 247 -13.92 -9.34 22.02
N ILE A 248 -14.04 -9.09 20.72
CA ILE A 248 -12.90 -9.08 19.80
C ILE A 248 -11.90 -7.99 20.19
N ARG A 249 -12.37 -6.79 20.57
CA ARG A 249 -11.51 -5.70 21.01
C ARG A 249 -10.66 -6.09 22.22
N LEU A 250 -11.23 -6.78 23.18
CA LEU A 250 -10.49 -7.28 24.35
C LEU A 250 -9.43 -8.32 23.94
N LEU A 251 -9.79 -9.28 23.07
CA LEU A 251 -8.82 -10.24 22.55
C LEU A 251 -7.68 -9.59 21.77
N MET A 252 -7.97 -8.51 21.03
CA MET A 252 -6.93 -7.76 20.32
C MET A 252 -5.92 -7.13 21.30
N LEU A 253 -6.38 -6.58 22.42
CA LEU A 253 -5.52 -5.96 23.43
C LEU A 253 -4.59 -6.98 24.13
N ASP A 254 -4.95 -8.27 24.15
CA ASP A 254 -4.13 -9.33 24.71
C ASP A 254 -3.02 -9.81 23.74
N VAL A 255 -3.01 -9.32 22.51
CA VAL A 255 -1.99 -9.68 21.50
C VAL A 255 -0.76 -8.77 21.68
N PRO A 256 0.44 -9.37 21.88
CA PRO A 256 1.66 -8.59 22.00
C PRO A 256 1.92 -7.70 20.77
N GLY A 257 2.26 -6.44 21.02
CA GLY A 257 2.54 -5.45 19.97
C GLY A 257 1.30 -4.71 19.45
N ILE A 258 0.10 -5.00 19.97
CA ILE A 258 -1.07 -4.14 19.78
C ILE A 258 -1.11 -3.13 20.93
N THR A 259 -1.09 -1.84 20.57
CA THR A 259 -1.09 -0.74 21.55
C THR A 259 -2.48 -0.22 21.83
N VAL A 260 -3.32 -0.12 20.81
CA VAL A 260 -4.70 0.40 20.91
C VAL A 260 -5.64 -0.51 20.16
N ALA A 261 -6.78 -0.85 20.77
CA ALA A 261 -7.90 -1.50 20.10
C ALA A 261 -9.20 -0.73 20.36
N ARG A 262 -9.98 -0.50 19.31
CA ARG A 262 -11.25 0.24 19.39
C ARG A 262 -12.34 -0.39 18.54
N THR A 263 -13.61 -0.18 18.92
CA THR A 263 -14.77 -0.47 18.10
C THR A 263 -15.36 0.83 17.56
N GLU A 264 -15.93 0.82 16.36
CA GLU A 264 -16.64 1.95 15.80
C GLU A 264 -18.05 2.07 16.37
N LEU A 265 -18.72 0.95 16.64
CA LEU A 265 -20.05 0.91 17.20
C LEU A 265 -19.97 1.05 18.73
N THR A 266 -19.85 2.29 19.21
CA THR A 266 -19.81 2.63 20.64
C THR A 266 -21.21 2.81 21.21
N ALA A 267 -21.32 2.96 22.54
CA ALA A 267 -22.52 3.54 23.15
C ALA A 267 -22.59 5.02 22.78
N GLY A 268 -23.75 5.49 22.33
CA GLY A 268 -23.92 6.89 21.96
C GLY A 268 -23.85 7.84 23.16
N ALA A 269 -23.80 9.12 22.85
CA ALA A 269 -23.88 10.16 23.87
C ALA A 269 -25.12 9.97 24.75
N PRO A 270 -25.05 10.26 26.07
CA PRO A 270 -26.22 10.22 26.90
C PRO A 270 -27.25 11.27 26.41
N LYS A 271 -28.47 10.85 26.17
CA LYS A 271 -29.60 11.72 25.85
C LYS A 271 -30.69 11.59 26.89
N VAL A 272 -31.37 12.71 27.14
CA VAL A 272 -32.53 12.72 27.99
C VAL A 272 -33.74 12.32 27.17
N ARG A 273 -34.46 11.30 27.61
CA ARG A 273 -35.74 10.89 27.07
C ARG A 273 -36.83 11.20 28.05
N PHE A 274 -37.84 11.92 27.61
CA PHE A 274 -39.03 12.19 28.38
C PHE A 274 -40.11 11.18 28.03
N ASP A 275 -40.47 10.35 29.00
CA ASP A 275 -41.55 9.36 28.87
C ASP A 275 -42.85 9.99 29.40
N LEU A 276 -43.62 10.63 28.49
CA LEU A 276 -44.87 11.32 28.82
C LEU A 276 -45.98 10.34 29.20
N SER A 277 -46.67 10.61 30.31
CA SER A 277 -47.90 9.94 30.66
C SER A 277 -49.08 10.63 29.98
N GLU A 278 -49.71 9.98 29.02
CA GLU A 278 -50.85 10.51 28.27
C GLU A 278 -52.04 10.83 29.20
N GLU A 279 -52.24 10.02 30.24
CA GLU A 279 -53.27 10.23 31.25
C GLU A 279 -53.04 11.50 32.06
N LYS A 280 -51.80 11.71 32.56
CA LYS A 280 -51.44 12.89 33.32
C LYS A 280 -51.50 14.17 32.47
N ALA A 281 -51.07 14.08 31.19
CA ALA A 281 -51.15 15.21 30.27
C ALA A 281 -52.60 15.61 29.99
N ARG A 282 -53.48 14.63 29.78
CA ARG A 282 -54.91 14.84 29.53
C ARG A 282 -55.61 15.44 30.75
N LEU A 283 -55.26 15.00 31.96
CA LEU A 283 -55.78 15.59 33.21
C LEU A 283 -55.32 17.06 33.36
N ALA A 284 -54.15 17.42 32.88
CA ALA A 284 -53.64 18.75 32.81
C ALA A 284 -54.20 19.61 31.66
N GLY A 285 -55.06 19.02 30.81
CA GLY A 285 -55.62 19.69 29.64
C GLY A 285 -54.62 19.81 28.46
N LEU A 286 -53.54 19.07 28.52
CA LEU A 286 -52.49 19.06 27.47
C LEU A 286 -52.57 17.80 26.62
N ASP A 287 -52.33 17.96 25.35
CA ASP A 287 -52.11 16.83 24.43
C ASP A 287 -50.62 16.62 24.18
N LEU A 288 -50.30 15.49 23.57
CA LEU A 288 -48.91 15.11 23.24
C LEU A 288 -48.22 16.18 22.40
N ALA A 289 -48.91 16.73 21.39
CA ALA A 289 -48.35 17.74 20.48
C ALA A 289 -48.08 19.06 21.22
N GLY A 290 -48.99 19.47 22.09
CA GLY A 290 -48.83 20.69 22.93
C GLY A 290 -47.66 20.60 23.91
N VAL A 291 -47.48 19.43 24.57
CA VAL A 291 -46.31 19.21 25.43
C VAL A 291 -45.02 19.22 24.60
N ALA A 292 -44.98 18.54 23.47
CA ALA A 292 -43.80 18.48 22.57
C ALA A 292 -43.44 19.90 22.06
N GLY A 293 -44.43 20.68 21.58
CA GLY A 293 -44.20 22.04 21.07
C GLY A 293 -43.73 23.03 22.15
N GLN A 294 -44.27 22.93 23.38
CA GLN A 294 -43.78 23.74 24.47
C GLN A 294 -42.36 23.34 24.91
N LEU A 295 -42.05 22.05 24.96
CA LEU A 295 -40.72 21.57 25.30
C LEU A 295 -39.70 22.00 24.23
N GLU A 296 -40.04 21.90 22.95
CA GLU A 296 -39.22 22.37 21.81
C GLU A 296 -38.95 23.89 21.96
N THR A 297 -40.02 24.66 22.18
CA THR A 297 -39.90 26.14 22.36
C THR A 297 -38.99 26.52 23.54
N GLN A 298 -39.05 25.78 24.64
CA GLN A 298 -38.25 26.07 25.81
C GLN A 298 -36.78 25.65 25.65
N LEU A 299 -36.52 24.49 25.02
CA LEU A 299 -35.19 23.95 24.88
C LEU A 299 -34.47 24.49 23.64
N GLU A 300 -35.12 24.43 22.46
CA GLU A 300 -34.55 24.87 21.19
C GLU A 300 -34.82 26.36 20.91
N GLY A 301 -35.91 26.87 21.44
CA GLY A 301 -36.37 28.22 21.22
C GLY A 301 -37.29 28.38 20.01
N ALA A 302 -38.03 29.46 20.00
CA ALA A 302 -38.90 29.89 18.91
C ALA A 302 -38.30 31.09 18.17
N VAL A 303 -38.36 31.09 16.86
CA VAL A 303 -38.01 32.25 16.03
C VAL A 303 -39.21 33.21 16.03
N GLY A 304 -39.08 34.36 16.68
CA GLY A 304 -40.13 35.34 16.85
C GLY A 304 -40.10 36.49 15.84
N GLY A 305 -39.09 36.57 15.01
CA GLY A 305 -38.92 37.63 14.01
C GLY A 305 -37.48 37.65 13.46
N SER A 306 -37.15 38.69 12.70
CA SER A 306 -35.82 38.90 12.17
C SER A 306 -35.39 40.35 12.23
N ILE A 307 -34.10 40.62 12.24
CA ILE A 307 -33.49 41.93 12.10
C ILE A 307 -32.69 41.94 10.78
N ILE A 308 -32.84 43.00 10.01
CA ILE A 308 -31.99 43.19 8.81
C ILE A 308 -30.72 43.93 9.27
N GLU A 309 -29.57 43.28 9.15
CA GLU A 309 -28.27 43.85 9.40
C GLU A 309 -27.49 43.92 8.10
N ALA A 310 -27.21 45.13 7.62
CA ALA A 310 -26.60 45.39 6.33
C ALA A 310 -27.38 44.74 5.16
N SER A 311 -26.93 43.60 4.64
CA SER A 311 -27.54 42.84 3.56
C SER A 311 -28.10 41.49 3.98
N GLU A 312 -28.01 41.14 5.26
CA GLU A 312 -28.43 39.83 5.80
C GLU A 312 -29.63 39.94 6.73
N GLU A 313 -30.52 38.96 6.64
CA GLU A 313 -31.65 38.82 7.54
C GLU A 313 -31.26 37.86 8.67
N LEU A 314 -31.17 38.39 9.92
CA LEU A 314 -30.79 37.62 11.11
C LEU A 314 -32.06 37.25 11.90
N PRO A 315 -32.35 35.93 12.07
CA PRO A 315 -33.50 35.50 12.84
C PRO A 315 -33.30 35.76 14.36
N ILE A 316 -34.32 36.28 15.01
CA ILE A 316 -34.36 36.44 16.46
C ILE A 316 -34.95 35.17 17.06
N ARG A 317 -34.14 34.41 17.82
CA ARG A 317 -34.60 33.22 18.54
C ARG A 317 -34.75 33.52 20.01
N VAL A 318 -35.93 33.24 20.56
CA VAL A 318 -36.24 33.35 21.97
C VAL A 318 -36.26 31.96 22.60
N ARG A 319 -35.50 31.74 23.65
CA ARG A 319 -35.44 30.45 24.37
C ARG A 319 -35.18 30.68 25.87
N VAL A 320 -35.39 29.61 26.67
CA VAL A 320 -34.97 29.62 28.07
C VAL A 320 -33.47 29.84 28.20
N ASN A 321 -33.03 30.57 29.20
CA ASN A 321 -31.59 30.83 29.42
C ASN A 321 -30.79 29.55 29.63
N ASP A 322 -29.46 29.64 29.50
CA ASP A 322 -28.61 28.47 29.56
C ASP A 322 -28.63 27.76 30.92
N ASP A 323 -28.77 28.49 32.04
CA ASP A 323 -28.87 27.92 33.38
C ASP A 323 -30.11 27.01 33.53
N GLY A 324 -31.25 27.42 32.96
CA GLY A 324 -32.50 26.65 32.97
C GLY A 324 -32.44 25.35 32.13
N ARG A 325 -31.41 25.20 31.28
CA ARG A 325 -31.19 24.03 30.38
C ARG A 325 -29.93 23.25 30.70
N ALA A 326 -29.11 23.73 31.67
CA ALA A 326 -27.75 23.22 31.91
C ALA A 326 -27.71 21.82 32.52
N SER A 327 -28.77 21.33 33.12
CA SER A 327 -28.83 20.04 33.80
C SER A 327 -30.18 19.34 33.63
N VAL A 328 -30.21 18.03 33.81
CA VAL A 328 -31.46 17.25 33.85
C VAL A 328 -32.37 17.74 34.97
N ALA A 329 -31.79 18.15 36.10
CA ALA A 329 -32.55 18.73 37.22
C ALA A 329 -33.21 20.05 36.82
N SER A 330 -32.53 20.96 36.15
CA SER A 330 -33.10 22.22 35.64
C SER A 330 -34.21 21.97 34.62
N VAL A 331 -34.00 21.06 33.68
CA VAL A 331 -35.02 20.66 32.67
C VAL A 331 -36.24 20.04 33.34
N SER A 332 -36.06 19.25 34.39
CA SER A 332 -37.17 18.60 35.10
C SER A 332 -38.14 19.60 35.78
N THR A 333 -37.66 20.79 36.07
CA THR A 333 -38.42 21.87 36.69
C THR A 333 -39.02 22.88 35.72
N LEU A 334 -38.89 22.64 34.40
CA LEU A 334 -39.54 23.49 33.39
C LEU A 334 -41.07 23.42 33.54
N ASP A 335 -41.71 24.58 33.52
CA ASP A 335 -43.16 24.72 33.66
C ASP A 335 -43.83 24.77 32.29
N PHE A 336 -44.93 24.06 32.18
CA PHE A 336 -45.79 24.01 30.99
C PHE A 336 -47.07 24.81 31.23
N ALA A 337 -47.45 25.63 30.26
CA ALA A 337 -48.66 26.43 30.31
C ALA A 337 -49.88 25.57 30.03
N ALA A 338 -50.88 25.61 30.90
CA ALA A 338 -52.18 25.00 30.64
C ALA A 338 -52.92 25.80 29.54
N PRO A 339 -53.87 25.17 28.79
CA PRO A 339 -54.60 25.84 27.71
C PRO A 339 -55.34 27.10 28.10
N ASN A 340 -55.71 27.24 29.37
CA ASN A 340 -56.36 28.41 29.94
C ASN A 340 -55.43 29.37 30.68
N ALA A 341 -54.10 29.17 30.52
CA ALA A 341 -53.07 29.94 31.24
C ALA A 341 -53.17 31.45 31.00
N THR A 342 -53.54 31.90 29.78
CA THR A 342 -53.73 33.32 29.47
C THR A 342 -54.84 33.95 30.28
N ALA A 343 -55.99 33.30 30.40
CA ALA A 343 -57.12 33.79 31.19
C ALA A 343 -56.84 33.78 32.70
N LEU A 344 -56.04 32.83 33.17
CA LEU A 344 -55.61 32.78 34.58
C LEU A 344 -54.50 33.80 34.88
N ALA A 345 -53.61 34.06 33.92
CA ALA A 345 -52.57 35.10 34.05
C ALA A 345 -53.15 36.53 34.17
N GLU A 346 -54.25 36.79 33.44
CA GLU A 346 -55.01 38.04 33.59
C GLU A 346 -55.60 38.24 35.03
N GLN A 347 -55.80 37.13 35.75
CA GLN A 347 -56.24 37.10 37.11
C GLN A 347 -55.06 37.07 38.14
N GLY A 348 -53.82 37.19 37.66
CA GLY A 348 -52.62 37.16 38.52
C GLY A 348 -52.21 35.73 38.93
N VAL A 349 -52.79 34.69 38.33
CA VAL A 349 -52.44 33.30 38.61
C VAL A 349 -51.58 32.75 37.43
N TYR A 350 -50.39 32.30 37.74
CA TYR A 350 -49.48 31.72 36.75
C TYR A 350 -49.38 30.20 37.00
N PRO A 351 -50.32 29.39 36.49
CA PRO A 351 -50.31 27.95 36.70
C PRO A 351 -49.27 27.30 35.79
N GLY A 352 -48.09 27.10 36.33
CA GLY A 352 -47.07 26.25 35.70
C GLY A 352 -47.30 24.80 36.11
N ILE A 353 -47.27 23.90 35.15
CA ILE A 353 -47.31 22.46 35.39
C ILE A 353 -45.88 21.96 35.18
N PRO A 354 -45.19 21.54 36.25
CA PRO A 354 -43.79 21.08 36.07
C PRO A 354 -43.71 19.83 35.22
N LEU A 355 -42.65 19.71 34.39
CA LEU A 355 -42.46 18.60 33.48
C LEU A 355 -42.54 17.24 34.20
N THR A 356 -42.03 17.14 35.43
CA THR A 356 -42.12 15.94 36.28
C THR A 356 -43.53 15.53 36.67
N ALA A 357 -44.51 16.44 36.63
CA ALA A 357 -45.92 16.09 36.85
C ALA A 357 -46.53 15.38 35.64
N LEU A 358 -45.96 15.55 34.45
CA LEU A 358 -46.46 15.00 33.18
C LEU A 358 -45.84 13.67 32.82
N GLY A 359 -44.65 13.32 33.35
CA GLY A 359 -43.95 12.08 33.01
C GLY A 359 -42.60 11.98 33.69
N ASP A 360 -41.81 11.02 33.23
CA ASP A 360 -40.50 10.69 33.79
C ASP A 360 -39.37 11.03 32.81
N LEU A 361 -38.31 11.64 33.33
CA LEU A 361 -37.07 11.93 32.59
C LEU A 361 -36.07 10.82 32.82
N ASN A 362 -35.70 10.15 31.77
CA ASN A 362 -34.72 9.06 31.80
C ASN A 362 -33.49 9.41 30.95
N VAL A 363 -32.29 9.18 31.49
CA VAL A 363 -31.05 9.28 30.73
C VAL A 363 -30.81 7.96 30.06
N VAL A 364 -30.83 7.95 28.74
CA VAL A 364 -30.63 6.76 27.90
C VAL A 364 -29.47 7.01 26.92
N PRO A 365 -28.73 5.98 26.47
CA PRO A 365 -27.75 6.17 25.44
C PRO A 365 -28.43 6.57 24.12
N ALA A 366 -27.91 7.56 23.43
CA ALA A 366 -28.34 7.87 22.08
C ALA A 366 -27.94 6.74 21.12
N GLU A 367 -28.62 6.66 20.00
CA GLU A 367 -28.16 5.81 18.91
C GLU A 367 -26.91 6.44 18.26
N THR A 368 -25.88 5.64 18.04
CA THR A 368 -24.66 6.04 17.34
C THR A 368 -24.82 5.89 15.82
N SER A 369 -23.81 6.32 15.08
CA SER A 369 -23.73 6.06 13.65
C SER A 369 -23.80 4.56 13.37
N ILE A 370 -24.67 4.16 12.44
CA ILE A 370 -24.81 2.78 12.00
C ILE A 370 -24.04 2.64 10.68
N HIS A 371 -22.87 2.04 10.76
CA HIS A 371 -22.06 1.79 9.58
C HIS A 371 -22.60 0.61 8.78
N ARG A 372 -22.58 0.76 7.44
CA ARG A 372 -22.98 -0.29 6.51
C ARG A 372 -21.92 -0.48 5.43
N ARG A 373 -21.68 -1.74 5.07
CA ARG A 373 -20.87 -2.13 3.94
C ARG A 373 -21.69 -3.05 3.06
N ASN A 374 -21.79 -2.72 1.76
CA ASN A 374 -22.64 -3.48 0.81
C ASN A 374 -24.09 -3.64 1.27
N GLY A 375 -24.66 -2.65 1.97
CA GLY A 375 -26.02 -2.66 2.50
C GLY A 375 -26.20 -3.34 3.87
N GLU A 376 -25.24 -4.16 4.31
CA GLU A 376 -25.29 -4.87 5.59
C GLU A 376 -24.69 -4.02 6.72
N ARG A 377 -25.23 -4.15 7.93
CA ARG A 377 -24.70 -3.48 9.12
C ARG A 377 -23.41 -4.11 9.56
N ILE A 378 -22.46 -3.29 9.93
CA ILE A 378 -21.14 -3.73 10.41
C ILE A 378 -20.77 -3.04 11.72
N ASN A 379 -19.95 -3.72 12.51
CA ASN A 379 -19.14 -3.13 13.56
C ASN A 379 -17.68 -3.41 13.27
N THR A 380 -16.90 -2.37 13.01
CA THR A 380 -15.46 -2.49 12.74
C THR A 380 -14.69 -2.41 14.05
N VAL A 381 -13.92 -3.45 14.33
CA VAL A 381 -12.95 -3.48 15.42
C VAL A 381 -11.57 -3.21 14.86
N GLN A 382 -10.95 -2.14 15.29
CA GLN A 382 -9.70 -1.61 14.79
C GLN A 382 -8.60 -1.77 15.82
N ALA A 383 -7.41 -2.20 15.38
CA ALA A 383 -6.24 -2.24 16.25
C ALA A 383 -5.03 -1.56 15.58
N PHE A 384 -4.24 -0.90 16.42
CA PHE A 384 -3.01 -0.22 16.06
C PHE A 384 -1.84 -0.97 16.69
N VAL A 385 -0.76 -1.11 15.93
CA VAL A 385 0.40 -1.91 16.31
C VAL A 385 1.62 -1.02 16.58
N GLU A 386 2.53 -1.50 17.41
CA GLU A 386 3.85 -0.89 17.58
C GLU A 386 4.60 -0.82 16.25
N ARG A 387 5.47 0.17 16.11
CA ARG A 387 6.18 0.46 14.86
C ARG A 387 6.94 -0.73 14.27
N ASN A 388 7.51 -1.56 15.14
CA ASN A 388 8.32 -2.73 14.74
C ASN A 388 7.50 -4.02 14.53
N VAL A 389 6.19 -3.98 14.75
CA VAL A 389 5.28 -5.11 14.56
C VAL A 389 4.59 -4.99 13.21
N LEU A 390 4.74 -6.02 12.39
CA LEU A 390 4.05 -6.06 11.10
C LEU A 390 2.55 -6.33 11.31
N PRO A 391 1.64 -5.54 10.71
CA PRO A 391 0.20 -5.72 10.85
C PRO A 391 -0.29 -7.14 10.55
N GLU A 392 0.30 -7.79 9.57
CA GLU A 392 -0.05 -9.17 9.19
C GLU A 392 0.28 -10.20 10.28
N VAL A 393 1.38 -9.99 11.02
CA VAL A 393 1.75 -10.88 12.14
C VAL A 393 0.76 -10.70 13.29
N ALA A 394 0.43 -9.44 13.61
CA ALA A 394 -0.56 -9.12 14.64
C ALA A 394 -1.95 -9.67 14.25
N LEU A 395 -2.38 -9.48 13.01
CA LEU A 395 -3.65 -10.02 12.51
C LEU A 395 -3.74 -11.54 12.65
N ARG A 396 -2.69 -12.26 12.31
CA ARG A 396 -2.66 -13.73 12.46
C ARG A 396 -2.83 -14.14 13.91
N GLN A 397 -2.14 -13.49 14.84
CA GLN A 397 -2.29 -13.77 16.26
C GLN A 397 -3.70 -13.43 16.76
N VAL A 398 -4.30 -12.33 16.28
CA VAL A 398 -5.71 -12.00 16.57
C VAL A 398 -6.64 -13.10 16.08
N GLN A 399 -6.45 -13.59 14.85
CA GLN A 399 -7.26 -14.68 14.29
C GLN A 399 -7.11 -15.98 15.07
N GLU A 400 -5.90 -16.32 15.49
CA GLU A 400 -5.62 -17.48 16.35
C GLU A 400 -6.36 -17.35 17.69
N ARG A 401 -6.28 -16.17 18.34
CA ARG A 401 -6.99 -15.90 19.60
C ARG A 401 -8.51 -15.95 19.44
N ILE A 402 -9.05 -15.45 18.33
CA ILE A 402 -10.49 -15.53 18.04
C ILE A 402 -10.90 -17.02 17.86
N ALA A 403 -10.10 -17.81 17.15
CA ALA A 403 -10.38 -19.24 16.93
C ALA A 403 -10.31 -20.08 18.21
N GLU A 404 -9.45 -19.68 19.16
CA GLU A 404 -9.32 -20.31 20.48
C GLU A 404 -10.36 -19.81 21.50
N SER A 405 -11.09 -18.75 21.20
CA SER A 405 -12.06 -18.13 22.10
C SER A 405 -13.44 -18.77 22.01
N ASP A 406 -14.24 -18.60 23.07
CA ASP A 406 -15.64 -19.02 23.12
C ASP A 406 -16.61 -18.00 22.46
N ILE A 407 -16.14 -17.24 21.46
CA ILE A 407 -16.99 -16.30 20.73
C ILE A 407 -17.92 -17.09 19.79
N GLU A 408 -19.17 -17.28 20.22
CA GLU A 408 -20.21 -17.84 19.37
C GLU A 408 -20.79 -16.78 18.42
N LEU A 409 -20.70 -17.05 17.12
CA LEU A 409 -21.36 -16.27 16.09
C LEU A 409 -22.78 -16.82 15.86
N PRO A 410 -23.83 -16.05 16.17
CA PRO A 410 -25.21 -16.47 15.86
C PRO A 410 -25.42 -16.67 14.35
N PRO A 411 -26.41 -17.45 13.93
CA PRO A 411 -26.77 -17.56 12.52
C PRO A 411 -26.98 -16.20 11.86
N GLY A 412 -26.40 -15.99 10.66
CA GLY A 412 -26.44 -14.72 9.93
C GLY A 412 -25.34 -13.71 10.34
N TYR A 413 -24.48 -14.05 11.29
CA TYR A 413 -23.31 -13.22 11.64
C TYR A 413 -22.03 -13.84 11.08
N ARG A 414 -21.12 -12.97 10.65
CA ARG A 414 -19.79 -13.39 10.14
C ARG A 414 -18.72 -12.37 10.48
N LEU A 415 -17.48 -12.83 10.46
CA LEU A 415 -16.30 -11.99 10.60
C LEU A 415 -15.66 -11.80 9.22
N GLU A 416 -15.29 -10.58 8.91
CA GLU A 416 -14.52 -10.20 7.72
C GLU A 416 -13.23 -9.51 8.15
N VAL A 417 -12.13 -9.83 7.47
CA VAL A 417 -10.85 -9.16 7.68
C VAL A 417 -10.84 -7.83 6.92
N GLY A 418 -10.25 -6.81 7.54
CA GLY A 418 -10.06 -5.48 6.96
C GLY A 418 -8.62 -4.98 7.14
N GLY A 419 -8.44 -3.67 7.01
CA GLY A 419 -7.15 -3.02 7.20
C GLY A 419 -6.14 -3.32 6.09
N ASP A 420 -4.86 -3.36 6.46
CA ASP A 420 -3.76 -3.56 5.50
C ASP A 420 -3.88 -4.87 4.73
N SER A 421 -4.38 -5.93 5.36
CA SER A 421 -4.51 -7.25 4.74
C SER A 421 -5.56 -7.26 3.62
N ASP A 422 -6.75 -6.69 3.87
CA ASP A 422 -7.82 -6.57 2.87
C ASP A 422 -7.36 -5.72 1.67
N ALA A 423 -6.73 -4.58 1.95
CA ALA A 423 -6.19 -3.68 0.92
C ALA A 423 -5.08 -4.35 0.09
N ARG A 424 -4.23 -5.16 0.74
CA ARG A 424 -3.20 -5.97 0.05
C ARG A 424 -3.83 -7.02 -0.85
N ASP A 425 -4.78 -7.78 -0.33
CA ASP A 425 -5.41 -8.88 -1.07
C ASP A 425 -6.25 -8.36 -2.25
N GLU A 426 -6.89 -7.20 -2.10
CA GLU A 426 -7.55 -6.49 -3.19
C GLU A 426 -6.54 -6.04 -4.26
N THR A 427 -5.44 -5.42 -3.83
CA THR A 427 -4.35 -4.99 -4.73
C THR A 427 -3.76 -6.16 -5.51
N LEU A 428 -3.46 -7.28 -4.82
CA LEU A 428 -2.92 -8.48 -5.45
C LEU A 428 -3.93 -9.11 -6.43
N ARG A 429 -5.20 -9.17 -6.08
CA ARG A 429 -6.28 -9.67 -6.95
C ARG A 429 -6.39 -8.86 -8.23
N ASN A 430 -6.38 -7.53 -8.12
CA ASN A 430 -6.43 -6.62 -9.26
C ASN A 430 -5.17 -6.74 -10.13
N LEU A 431 -4.00 -6.89 -9.52
CA LEU A 431 -2.74 -7.12 -10.23
C LEU A 431 -2.78 -8.45 -11.02
N LEU A 432 -3.17 -9.54 -10.37
CA LEU A 432 -3.28 -10.85 -11.00
C LEU A 432 -4.33 -10.87 -12.13
N GLY A 433 -5.43 -10.13 -11.99
CA GLY A 433 -6.46 -9.99 -13.01
C GLY A 433 -5.93 -9.40 -14.32
N SER A 434 -5.02 -8.43 -14.24
CA SER A 434 -4.40 -7.80 -15.42
C SER A 434 -3.24 -8.64 -16.00
N MET A 435 -2.63 -9.52 -15.21
CA MET A 435 -1.45 -10.29 -15.64
C MET A 435 -1.72 -11.27 -16.79
N GLY A 436 -2.92 -11.86 -16.85
CA GLY A 436 -3.24 -12.85 -17.88
C GLY A 436 -3.05 -12.33 -19.30
N LEU A 437 -3.60 -11.16 -19.59
CA LEU A 437 -3.44 -10.50 -20.90
C LEU A 437 -1.97 -10.17 -21.19
N ILE A 438 -1.25 -9.67 -20.21
CA ILE A 438 0.14 -9.22 -20.38
C ILE A 438 1.09 -10.40 -20.56
N ILE A 439 0.86 -11.50 -19.83
CA ILE A 439 1.61 -12.75 -20.06
C ILE A 439 1.36 -13.24 -21.48
N ALA A 440 0.13 -13.24 -21.96
CA ALA A 440 -0.19 -13.63 -23.34
C ALA A 440 0.52 -12.74 -24.37
N LEU A 441 0.52 -11.42 -24.18
CA LEU A 441 1.23 -10.47 -25.06
C LEU A 441 2.76 -10.66 -24.98
N THR A 442 3.30 -10.93 -23.80
CA THR A 442 4.74 -11.20 -23.63
C THR A 442 5.13 -12.50 -24.35
N VAL A 443 4.36 -13.57 -24.18
CA VAL A 443 4.57 -14.84 -24.89
C VAL A 443 4.46 -14.64 -26.39
N ALA A 444 3.45 -13.92 -26.87
CA ALA A 444 3.30 -13.61 -28.28
C ALA A 444 4.51 -12.83 -28.83
N SER A 445 4.99 -11.81 -28.10
CA SER A 445 6.19 -11.05 -28.48
C SER A 445 7.44 -11.94 -28.58
N ILE A 446 7.62 -12.87 -27.64
CA ILE A 446 8.75 -13.80 -27.62
C ILE A 446 8.62 -14.81 -28.79
N VAL A 447 7.40 -15.33 -29.03
CA VAL A 447 7.15 -16.25 -30.17
C VAL A 447 7.43 -15.56 -31.51
N MET A 448 7.00 -14.31 -31.67
CA MET A 448 7.31 -13.51 -32.86
C MET A 448 8.81 -13.25 -33.03
N THR A 449 9.54 -13.10 -31.93
CA THR A 449 11.01 -12.90 -31.99
C THR A 449 11.74 -14.12 -32.47
N PHE A 450 11.36 -15.32 -32.01
CA PHE A 450 12.07 -16.57 -32.35
C PHE A 450 11.46 -17.35 -33.53
N GLY A 451 10.22 -17.09 -33.91
CA GLY A 451 9.48 -17.91 -34.86
C GLY A 451 9.33 -19.38 -34.40
N SER A 452 9.48 -19.65 -33.08
CA SER A 452 9.52 -21.01 -32.53
C SER A 452 8.91 -21.05 -31.11
N TYR A 453 7.85 -21.82 -30.94
CA TYR A 453 7.25 -22.06 -29.61
C TYR A 453 8.21 -22.73 -28.63
N ARG A 454 9.11 -23.61 -29.10
CA ARG A 454 10.04 -24.34 -28.24
C ARG A 454 11.07 -23.42 -27.59
N LEU A 455 11.63 -22.49 -28.36
CA LEU A 455 12.57 -21.49 -27.83
C LEU A 455 11.85 -20.50 -26.93
N SER A 456 10.61 -20.15 -27.23
CA SER A 456 9.78 -19.32 -26.40
C SER A 456 9.49 -19.96 -25.03
N ILE A 457 9.26 -21.29 -24.99
CA ILE A 457 9.09 -22.02 -23.72
C ILE A 457 10.38 -21.97 -22.89
N VAL A 458 11.55 -22.14 -23.47
CA VAL A 458 12.82 -22.03 -22.74
C VAL A 458 12.98 -20.63 -22.13
N THR A 459 12.62 -19.58 -22.88
CA THR A 459 12.66 -18.20 -22.36
C THR A 459 11.62 -17.98 -21.26
N ALA A 460 10.43 -18.55 -21.38
CA ALA A 460 9.41 -18.50 -20.34
C ALA A 460 9.86 -19.21 -19.05
N VAL A 461 10.56 -20.33 -19.18
CA VAL A 461 11.17 -21.01 -18.02
C VAL A 461 12.21 -20.10 -17.35
N VAL A 462 13.06 -19.42 -18.10
CA VAL A 462 14.03 -18.45 -17.52
C VAL A 462 13.31 -17.34 -16.77
N ALA A 463 12.16 -16.85 -17.27
CA ALA A 463 11.32 -15.88 -16.57
C ALA A 463 10.87 -16.39 -15.19
N ILE A 464 10.38 -17.62 -15.14
CA ILE A 464 9.97 -18.26 -13.88
C ILE A 464 11.16 -18.46 -12.93
N LEU A 465 12.28 -18.91 -13.45
CA LEU A 465 13.50 -19.11 -12.65
C LEU A 465 14.03 -17.80 -12.07
N SER A 466 13.96 -16.69 -12.82
CA SER A 466 14.39 -15.38 -12.33
C SER A 466 13.54 -14.89 -11.14
N MET A 467 12.26 -15.25 -11.09
CA MET A 467 11.38 -15.00 -9.96
C MET A 467 11.90 -15.66 -8.67
N GLY A 468 12.24 -16.97 -8.75
CA GLY A 468 12.85 -17.67 -7.63
C GLY A 468 14.16 -17.05 -7.15
N LEU A 469 14.98 -16.55 -8.08
CA LEU A 469 16.24 -15.88 -7.74
C LEU A 469 16.05 -14.53 -7.05
N SER A 470 15.03 -13.76 -7.44
CA SER A 470 14.64 -12.53 -6.73
C SER A 470 14.16 -12.82 -5.31
N LEU A 471 13.35 -13.88 -5.13
CA LEU A 471 12.92 -14.34 -3.81
C LEU A 471 14.11 -14.80 -2.94
N LEU A 472 15.07 -15.50 -3.54
CA LEU A 472 16.31 -15.90 -2.86
C LEU A 472 17.10 -14.69 -2.36
N ALA A 473 17.25 -13.67 -3.21
CA ALA A 473 17.96 -12.44 -2.84
C ALA A 473 17.27 -11.75 -1.65
N LEU A 474 15.94 -11.63 -1.67
CA LEU A 474 15.18 -11.07 -0.54
C LEU A 474 15.37 -11.89 0.74
N ALA A 475 15.34 -13.22 0.66
CA ALA A 475 15.50 -14.11 1.81
C ALA A 475 16.92 -14.03 2.42
N VAL A 476 17.96 -14.01 1.59
CA VAL A 476 19.36 -13.91 2.05
C VAL A 476 19.62 -12.59 2.77
N PHE A 477 19.06 -11.50 2.28
CA PHE A 477 19.22 -10.17 2.88
C PHE A 477 18.13 -9.84 3.91
N GLN A 478 17.23 -10.79 4.20
CA GLN A 478 16.16 -10.67 5.18
C GLN A 478 15.21 -9.48 4.96
N TYR A 479 14.99 -9.08 3.72
CA TYR A 479 14.02 -8.06 3.38
C TYR A 479 12.59 -8.61 3.41
N PRO A 480 11.59 -7.81 3.85
CA PRO A 480 10.20 -8.22 3.83
C PRO A 480 9.66 -8.34 2.40
N PHE A 481 8.71 -9.25 2.22
CA PHE A 481 7.99 -9.42 0.95
C PHE A 481 6.73 -8.55 0.94
N GLY A 482 6.90 -7.31 0.49
CA GLY A 482 5.85 -6.32 0.33
C GLY A 482 5.53 -6.02 -1.14
N ILE A 483 4.63 -5.07 -1.39
CA ILE A 483 4.29 -4.64 -2.74
C ILE A 483 5.53 -4.15 -3.51
N GLN A 484 6.45 -3.47 -2.86
CA GLN A 484 7.72 -3.03 -3.43
C GLN A 484 8.58 -4.20 -3.93
N ALA A 485 8.60 -5.31 -3.17
CA ALA A 485 9.32 -6.52 -3.58
C ALA A 485 8.61 -7.21 -4.76
N VAL A 486 7.28 -7.25 -4.77
CA VAL A 486 6.48 -7.78 -5.90
C VAL A 486 6.80 -7.01 -7.19
N ILE A 487 6.79 -5.67 -7.11
CA ILE A 487 7.14 -4.80 -8.24
C ILE A 487 8.56 -5.12 -8.74
N GLY A 488 9.51 -5.25 -7.81
CA GLY A 488 10.88 -5.58 -8.15
C GLY A 488 11.05 -6.96 -8.77
N VAL A 489 10.34 -7.98 -8.29
CA VAL A 489 10.31 -9.33 -8.88
C VAL A 489 9.79 -9.27 -10.33
N ILE A 490 8.68 -8.58 -10.57
CA ILE A 490 8.13 -8.40 -11.92
C ILE A 490 9.11 -7.67 -12.83
N GLY A 491 9.76 -6.60 -12.33
CA GLY A 491 10.80 -5.88 -13.05
C GLY A 491 12.01 -6.76 -13.40
N SER A 492 12.44 -7.62 -12.46
CA SER A 492 13.56 -8.54 -12.69
C SER A 492 13.29 -9.55 -13.80
N ILE A 493 12.05 -10.03 -13.94
CA ILE A 493 11.64 -10.93 -15.03
C ILE A 493 11.88 -10.26 -16.38
N GLY A 494 11.43 -9.02 -16.55
CA GLY A 494 11.59 -8.28 -17.80
C GLY A 494 13.04 -8.07 -18.23
N VAL A 495 13.94 -7.86 -17.27
CA VAL A 495 15.38 -7.69 -17.54
C VAL A 495 16.08 -9.04 -17.79
N SER A 496 15.73 -10.06 -17.01
CA SER A 496 16.36 -11.40 -17.11
C SER A 496 16.06 -12.10 -18.43
N ILE A 497 14.86 -11.93 -18.98
CA ILE A 497 14.47 -12.46 -20.29
C ILE A 497 15.38 -11.91 -21.41
N ASN A 498 15.85 -10.67 -21.31
CA ASN A 498 16.68 -10.06 -22.34
C ASN A 498 18.01 -10.82 -22.54
N ALA A 499 18.65 -11.28 -21.46
CA ALA A 499 19.87 -12.08 -21.56
C ALA A 499 19.63 -13.41 -22.30
N ALA A 500 18.52 -14.08 -22.00
CA ALA A 500 18.14 -15.32 -22.68
C ALA A 500 17.84 -15.08 -24.18
N ILE A 501 17.13 -13.98 -24.50
CA ILE A 501 16.83 -13.61 -25.89
C ILE A 501 18.12 -13.36 -26.67
N ILE A 502 19.09 -12.61 -26.13
CA ILE A 502 20.38 -12.31 -26.77
C ILE A 502 21.14 -13.61 -27.08
N ILE A 503 21.24 -14.52 -26.12
CA ILE A 503 21.92 -15.79 -26.32
C ILE A 503 21.21 -16.62 -27.39
N MET A 504 19.89 -16.75 -27.31
CA MET A 504 19.13 -17.59 -28.26
C MET A 504 19.15 -17.04 -29.68
N THR A 505 18.97 -15.74 -29.87
CA THR A 505 19.02 -15.11 -31.19
C THR A 505 20.40 -15.28 -31.83
N ALA A 506 21.47 -15.14 -31.05
CA ALA A 506 22.83 -15.37 -31.53
C ALA A 506 23.06 -16.85 -31.94
N LEU A 507 22.52 -17.79 -31.16
CA LEU A 507 22.61 -19.22 -31.47
C LEU A 507 21.77 -19.60 -32.71
N GLN A 508 20.59 -19.00 -32.89
CA GLN A 508 19.75 -19.21 -34.09
C GLN A 508 20.39 -18.64 -35.35
N ALA A 509 21.17 -17.59 -35.26
CA ALA A 509 21.85 -16.98 -36.39
C ALA A 509 23.07 -17.81 -36.89
N ASP A 510 23.56 -18.78 -36.09
CA ASP A 510 24.73 -19.57 -36.42
C ASP A 510 24.33 -20.97 -36.90
N ALA A 511 24.60 -21.27 -38.18
CA ALA A 511 24.21 -22.51 -38.82
C ALA A 511 24.81 -23.78 -38.15
N LYS A 512 26.04 -23.71 -37.62
CA LYS A 512 26.68 -24.86 -36.95
C LYS A 512 26.10 -25.08 -35.56
N ALA A 513 25.78 -23.99 -34.83
CA ALA A 513 25.12 -24.07 -33.54
C ALA A 513 23.70 -24.67 -33.65
N LEU A 514 22.95 -24.34 -34.72
CA LEU A 514 21.65 -24.96 -35.06
C LEU A 514 21.70 -26.47 -35.24
N HIS A 515 22.86 -27.03 -35.65
CA HIS A 515 23.08 -28.48 -35.79
C HIS A 515 23.66 -29.12 -34.50
N GLY A 516 23.75 -28.36 -33.41
CA GLY A 516 24.18 -28.87 -32.10
C GLY A 516 25.69 -29.02 -31.93
N ASP A 517 26.51 -28.29 -32.70
CA ASP A 517 27.97 -28.23 -32.53
C ASP A 517 28.30 -27.53 -31.21
N ILE A 518 28.92 -28.28 -30.30
CA ILE A 518 29.22 -27.82 -28.92
C ILE A 518 30.26 -26.69 -28.93
N GLU A 519 31.33 -26.86 -29.71
CA GLU A 519 32.43 -25.89 -29.72
C GLU A 519 31.97 -24.55 -30.32
N ARG A 520 31.16 -24.63 -31.40
CA ARG A 520 30.58 -23.43 -31.99
C ARG A 520 29.57 -22.75 -31.09
N THR A 521 28.71 -23.53 -30.44
CA THR A 521 27.77 -23.00 -29.41
C THR A 521 28.52 -22.29 -28.30
N ALA A 522 29.60 -22.86 -27.78
CA ALA A 522 30.42 -22.23 -26.75
C ALA A 522 31.03 -20.91 -27.23
N GLN A 523 31.57 -20.86 -28.46
CA GLN A 523 32.14 -19.66 -29.05
C GLN A 523 31.12 -18.54 -29.21
N VAL A 524 29.92 -18.84 -29.71
CA VAL A 524 28.83 -17.89 -29.89
C VAL A 524 28.40 -17.31 -28.54
N VAL A 525 28.21 -18.15 -27.52
CA VAL A 525 27.83 -17.70 -26.17
C VAL A 525 28.92 -16.86 -25.51
N MET A 526 30.20 -17.26 -25.68
CA MET A 526 31.34 -16.48 -25.16
C MET A 526 31.43 -15.09 -25.81
N ALA A 527 31.11 -14.97 -27.10
CA ALA A 527 31.08 -13.70 -27.80
C ALA A 527 30.01 -12.74 -27.20
N GLN A 528 28.86 -13.27 -26.83
CA GLN A 528 27.79 -12.49 -26.16
C GLN A 528 28.07 -12.25 -24.68
N GLY A 529 28.90 -13.06 -24.03
CA GLY A 529 29.16 -13.04 -22.60
C GLY A 529 29.59 -11.67 -22.08
N ARG A 530 30.45 -10.97 -22.84
CA ARG A 530 30.91 -9.62 -22.46
C ARG A 530 29.77 -8.62 -22.38
N HIS A 531 28.86 -8.61 -23.32
CA HIS A 531 27.73 -7.70 -23.36
C HIS A 531 26.75 -7.98 -22.22
N ILE A 532 26.42 -9.25 -21.98
CA ILE A 532 25.50 -9.69 -20.94
C ILE A 532 26.06 -9.35 -19.55
N VAL A 533 27.33 -9.70 -19.29
CA VAL A 533 27.98 -9.40 -18.00
C VAL A 533 28.08 -7.87 -17.77
N SER A 534 28.42 -7.10 -18.80
CA SER A 534 28.48 -5.64 -18.70
C SER A 534 27.11 -5.04 -18.35
N THR A 535 26.05 -5.49 -19.05
CA THR A 535 24.67 -5.04 -18.78
C THR A 535 24.22 -5.43 -17.36
N THR A 536 24.53 -6.65 -16.92
CA THR A 536 24.22 -7.12 -15.57
C THR A 536 24.91 -6.27 -14.50
N LEU A 537 26.22 -6.02 -14.67
CA LEU A 537 26.99 -5.21 -13.72
C LEU A 537 26.53 -3.75 -13.68
N THR A 538 26.19 -3.16 -14.82
CA THR A 538 25.65 -1.79 -14.86
C THR A 538 24.26 -1.71 -14.25
N THR A 539 23.41 -2.69 -14.47
CA THR A 539 22.09 -2.77 -13.84
C THR A 539 22.23 -2.95 -12.33
N PHE A 540 23.02 -3.91 -11.87
CA PHE A 540 23.27 -4.10 -10.43
C PHE A 540 23.86 -2.84 -9.80
N GLY A 541 24.90 -2.25 -10.41
CA GLY A 541 25.55 -1.02 -9.91
C GLY A 541 24.58 0.17 -9.85
N GLY A 542 23.65 0.28 -10.79
CA GLY A 542 22.60 1.32 -10.79
C GLY A 542 21.62 1.20 -9.61
N PHE A 543 21.39 -0.01 -9.07
CA PHE A 543 20.53 -0.22 -7.91
C PHE A 543 21.27 -0.14 -6.56
N VAL A 544 22.61 -0.21 -6.54
CA VAL A 544 23.41 -0.11 -5.30
C VAL A 544 23.07 1.13 -4.47
N PRO A 545 22.98 2.34 -5.04
CA PRO A 545 22.60 3.53 -4.26
C PRO A 545 21.25 3.39 -3.57
N LEU A 546 20.26 2.78 -4.23
CA LEU A 546 18.92 2.56 -3.65
C LEU A 546 18.95 1.51 -2.53
N ILE A 547 19.80 0.48 -2.65
CA ILE A 547 20.00 -0.52 -1.60
C ILE A 547 20.64 0.11 -0.36
N LEU A 548 21.62 1.02 -0.57
CA LEU A 548 22.36 1.67 0.50
C LEU A 548 21.64 2.89 1.10
N ALA A 549 20.67 3.47 0.39
CA ALA A 549 19.92 4.64 0.86
C ALA A 549 19.12 4.38 2.13
N GLY A 550 18.86 3.11 2.48
CA GLY A 550 18.03 2.75 3.63
C GLY A 550 16.54 2.94 3.38
N GLY A 551 15.75 2.85 4.46
CA GLY A 551 14.31 2.95 4.40
C GLY A 551 13.60 1.64 4.07
N GLY A 552 12.27 1.64 4.24
CA GLY A 552 11.46 0.43 4.08
C GLY A 552 11.09 0.07 2.65
N PHE A 553 11.10 1.04 1.71
CA PHE A 553 10.57 0.84 0.35
C PHE A 553 11.65 0.49 -0.68
N TRP A 554 12.70 1.32 -0.80
CA TRP A 554 13.67 1.22 -1.89
C TRP A 554 14.61 0.01 -1.80
N PRO A 555 15.15 -0.36 -0.62
CA PRO A 555 16.05 -1.50 -0.53
C PRO A 555 15.42 -2.84 -0.93
N PRO A 556 14.21 -3.25 -0.46
CA PRO A 556 13.57 -4.49 -0.93
C PRO A 556 13.25 -4.47 -2.42
N PHE A 557 12.78 -3.33 -2.96
CA PHE A 557 12.53 -3.14 -4.39
C PHE A 557 13.81 -3.33 -5.20
N ALA A 558 14.87 -2.59 -4.84
CA ALA A 558 16.14 -2.61 -5.55
C ALA A 558 16.84 -3.97 -5.44
N MET A 559 16.79 -4.61 -4.26
CA MET A 559 17.40 -5.92 -4.05
C MET A 559 16.71 -7.02 -4.84
N SER A 560 15.38 -7.01 -4.95
CA SER A 560 14.66 -8.00 -5.74
C SER A 560 15.00 -7.91 -7.23
N ILE A 561 15.18 -6.69 -7.78
CA ILE A 561 15.63 -6.52 -9.18
C ILE A 561 17.11 -6.87 -9.31
N ALA A 562 17.98 -6.21 -8.56
CA ALA A 562 19.43 -6.33 -8.70
C ALA A 562 19.91 -7.76 -8.42
N GLY A 563 19.43 -8.38 -7.34
CA GLY A 563 19.74 -9.75 -6.98
C GLY A 563 19.19 -10.75 -7.98
N GLY A 564 17.94 -10.56 -8.41
CA GLY A 564 17.31 -11.37 -9.44
C GLY A 564 18.07 -11.34 -10.77
N VAL A 565 18.43 -10.15 -11.25
CA VAL A 565 19.18 -9.96 -12.51
C VAL A 565 20.60 -10.50 -12.41
N LEU A 566 21.31 -10.25 -11.30
CA LEU A 566 22.67 -10.77 -11.10
C LEU A 566 22.70 -12.31 -11.12
N LEU A 567 21.81 -12.95 -10.36
CA LEU A 567 21.75 -14.40 -10.28
C LEU A 567 21.17 -15.03 -11.56
N SER A 568 20.21 -14.37 -12.23
CA SER A 568 19.64 -14.88 -13.50
C SER A 568 20.64 -14.90 -14.64
N THR A 569 21.70 -14.11 -14.58
CA THR A 569 22.79 -14.16 -15.55
C THR A 569 23.48 -15.53 -15.53
N VAL A 570 23.65 -16.13 -14.35
CA VAL A 570 24.19 -17.49 -14.21
C VAL A 570 23.24 -18.51 -14.86
N VAL A 571 21.93 -18.38 -14.59
CA VAL A 571 20.92 -19.24 -15.23
C VAL A 571 20.92 -19.05 -16.75
N SER A 572 21.02 -17.83 -17.25
CA SER A 572 21.08 -17.57 -18.69
C SER A 572 22.28 -18.26 -19.37
N PHE A 573 23.44 -18.31 -18.73
CA PHE A 573 24.63 -18.97 -19.30
C PHE A 573 24.64 -20.48 -19.15
N PHE A 574 24.09 -21.04 -18.08
CA PHE A 574 24.20 -22.47 -17.77
C PHE A 574 22.89 -23.25 -17.97
N PHE A 575 21.77 -22.57 -18.23
CA PHE A 575 20.49 -23.20 -18.58
C PHE A 575 20.16 -23.04 -20.08
N VAL A 576 20.27 -21.82 -20.63
CA VAL A 576 19.81 -21.52 -22.00
C VAL A 576 20.61 -22.25 -23.07
N PRO A 577 21.97 -22.19 -23.12
CA PRO A 577 22.73 -22.89 -24.15
C PRO A 577 22.61 -24.42 -24.09
N PRO A 578 22.65 -25.09 -22.92
CA PRO A 578 22.36 -26.50 -22.80
C PRO A 578 20.96 -26.89 -23.29
N ALA A 579 19.92 -26.11 -22.93
CA ALA A 579 18.56 -26.33 -23.39
C ALA A 579 18.45 -26.19 -24.93
N PHE A 580 19.07 -25.14 -25.49
CA PHE A 580 19.15 -24.96 -26.95
C PHE A 580 19.84 -26.13 -27.64
N THR A 581 20.97 -26.60 -27.12
CA THR A 581 21.73 -27.74 -27.70
C THR A 581 20.91 -29.03 -27.71
N LEU A 582 20.12 -29.29 -26.65
CA LEU A 582 19.20 -30.44 -26.61
C LEU A 582 18.11 -30.34 -27.68
N LEU A 583 17.53 -29.16 -27.87
CA LEU A 583 16.52 -28.90 -28.91
C LEU A 583 17.12 -28.97 -30.31
N ALA A 584 18.34 -28.47 -30.53
CA ALA A 584 19.05 -28.55 -31.79
C ALA A 584 19.33 -30.01 -32.20
N ARG A 585 19.82 -30.82 -31.26
CA ARG A 585 20.09 -32.27 -31.51
C ARG A 585 18.81 -33.09 -31.79
N SER A 586 17.67 -32.66 -31.33
CA SER A 586 16.39 -33.32 -31.63
C SER A 586 15.86 -33.01 -33.04
N GLY A 587 16.57 -32.21 -33.84
CA GLY A 587 16.19 -31.84 -35.22
C GLY A 587 14.91 -31.01 -35.34
N THR A 588 14.51 -30.36 -34.28
CA THR A 588 13.19 -29.77 -34.14
C THR A 588 13.16 -28.22 -34.23
N LEU A 589 14.33 -27.62 -34.48
CA LEU A 589 14.42 -26.16 -34.62
C LEU A 589 14.19 -25.75 -36.08
N PRO A 590 13.36 -24.76 -36.39
CA PRO A 590 13.21 -24.23 -37.73
C PRO A 590 14.50 -23.53 -38.14
N ALA A 591 14.98 -23.83 -39.33
CA ALA A 591 16.01 -23.01 -39.96
C ALA A 591 15.43 -21.61 -40.23
N GLN A 592 16.07 -20.58 -39.78
CA GLN A 592 15.68 -19.22 -40.21
C GLN A 592 15.87 -19.14 -41.72
N PRO A 593 14.93 -18.53 -42.47
CA PRO A 593 15.15 -18.22 -43.86
C PRO A 593 16.44 -17.41 -43.96
N ALA A 594 17.39 -17.88 -44.77
CA ALA A 594 18.66 -17.19 -44.94
C ALA A 594 18.39 -15.73 -45.24
N THR A 595 18.79 -14.85 -44.34
CA THR A 595 18.86 -13.40 -44.60
C THR A 595 19.64 -13.29 -45.89
N LYS A 596 19.03 -12.67 -46.94
CA LYS A 596 19.72 -12.40 -48.18
C LYS A 596 21.12 -11.88 -47.85
N PRO A 597 22.19 -12.41 -48.50
CA PRO A 597 23.53 -11.88 -48.24
C PRO A 597 23.49 -10.37 -48.36
N GLU A 598 23.98 -9.68 -47.34
CA GLU A 598 24.19 -8.23 -47.41
C GLU A 598 24.83 -7.92 -48.76
N PRO A 599 24.33 -6.93 -49.48
CA PRO A 599 24.99 -6.53 -50.73
C PRO A 599 26.43 -6.19 -50.35
N GLN A 600 27.37 -7.01 -50.83
CA GLN A 600 28.79 -6.68 -50.76
C GLN A 600 28.90 -5.29 -51.40
N PHE A 601 29.15 -4.28 -50.60
CA PHE A 601 29.55 -2.99 -51.13
C PHE A 601 30.74 -3.27 -52.05
N ALA A 602 30.49 -3.18 -53.35
CA ALA A 602 31.52 -3.35 -54.36
C ALA A 602 32.67 -2.40 -54.03
N ASP A 603 33.86 -2.93 -53.91
CA ASP A 603 35.08 -2.16 -53.65
C ASP A 603 35.20 -1.06 -54.71
N PRO A 604 35.17 0.22 -54.31
CA PRO A 604 35.23 1.31 -55.31
C PRO A 604 36.54 1.35 -56.08
N THR A 605 37.51 0.51 -55.78
CA THR A 605 38.82 0.44 -56.45
C THR A 605 38.86 -0.45 -57.67
N GLN A 606 37.76 -1.14 -58.05
CA GLN A 606 37.71 -1.97 -59.29
C GLN A 606 37.06 -1.26 -60.49
N ARG A 607 36.97 0.02 -60.55
CA ARG A 607 36.73 0.71 -61.81
C ARG A 607 38.05 0.75 -62.60
N ALA A 608 38.19 -0.21 -63.49
CA ALA A 608 39.24 -0.26 -64.50
C ALA A 608 39.19 1.04 -65.33
N LEU A 609 40.35 1.65 -65.54
CA LEU A 609 40.59 2.71 -66.51
C LEU A 609 40.21 2.19 -67.90
N PRO A 610 39.45 2.97 -68.71
CA PRO A 610 39.31 2.63 -70.16
C PRO A 610 40.62 2.95 -70.85
N ALA A 611 40.97 2.09 -71.79
CA ALA A 611 42.14 2.14 -72.68
C ALA A 611 42.13 3.36 -73.60
#